data_b08d0b19a44c1f92a23eb6350166600c
#
_entry.id   b08d0b19a44c1f92a23eb6350166600c
#
_cell.length_a   1.000
_cell.length_b   1.000
_cell.length_c   1.000
_cell.angle_alpha   90.00
_cell.angle_beta   90.00
_cell.angle_gamma   90.00
#
_symmetry.space_group_name_H-M   'P 1'
#
loop_
_entity.id
_entity.type
_entity.pdbx_description
1 polymer ?
#
loop_
_entity_poly.entity_id
_entity_poly.type
_entity_poly.pdbx_seq_one_letter_code
_entity_poly.pdbx_strand_id
1 'polypeptide(L)'
;MSGFWTPSVHLASQSGNKLKYEEKIDAFIPDKKKQHETSVGAANGSFTLEESLKNGFENGSNLSAKITDTKTEIAIPNVNEKKYGAHDKFWCMPLPKNENPKRFVDFQNDVSVSDIEIALREGYRSIEHVKRYTTLGMATDQGRTSNLNGLQLVSNIENKIVPEVGPVSYTHLTLPTKRIV
;
A
#
# COMPACT_ATOMS: atom_id res chain seq x y z
N MET A 1 13.32 -7.25 -11.55
CA MET A 1 13.02 -5.96 -10.85
C MET A 1 12.56 -6.31 -9.46
N SER A 2 13.11 -5.67 -8.43
CA SER A 2 12.59 -5.80 -7.07
C SER A 2 11.35 -4.92 -6.97
N GLY A 3 10.25 -5.46 -6.43
CA GLY A 3 9.05 -4.68 -6.15
C GLY A 3 9.30 -3.60 -5.11
N PHE A 4 8.40 -2.64 -5.02
CA PHE A 4 8.44 -1.61 -3.99
C PHE A 4 8.16 -2.19 -2.61
N TRP A 5 8.75 -1.58 -1.61
CA TRP A 5 8.32 -1.76 -0.23
C TRP A 5 7.12 -0.87 0.03
N THR A 6 5.99 -1.47 0.31
CA THR A 6 4.77 -0.74 0.67
C THR A 6 4.40 -0.97 2.12
N PRO A 7 3.85 0.05 2.82
CA PRO A 7 3.38 -0.12 4.18
C PRO A 7 2.33 -1.24 4.28
N SER A 8 2.44 -2.07 5.32
CA SER A 8 1.44 -3.11 5.59
C SER A 8 0.27 -2.51 6.36
N VAL A 9 -0.66 -1.90 5.64
CA VAL A 9 -1.81 -1.16 6.21
C VAL A 9 -3.03 -2.03 6.51
N HIS A 10 -2.94 -3.34 6.31
CA HIS A 10 -4.08 -4.25 6.42
C HIS A 10 -4.76 -4.21 7.79
N LEU A 11 -3.96 -4.31 8.87
CA LEU A 11 -4.50 -4.30 10.23
C LEU A 11 -5.15 -2.95 10.57
N ALA A 12 -4.51 -1.84 10.17
CA ALA A 12 -5.07 -0.51 10.35
C ALA A 12 -6.39 -0.33 9.58
N SER A 13 -6.45 -0.82 8.34
CA SER A 13 -7.68 -0.81 7.55
C SER A 13 -8.77 -1.70 8.16
N GLN A 14 -8.42 -2.87 8.69
CA GLN A 14 -9.33 -3.80 9.36
C GLN A 14 -9.93 -3.22 10.65
N SER A 15 -9.16 -2.43 11.40
CA SER A 15 -9.65 -1.70 12.58
C SER A 15 -10.57 -0.53 12.22
N GLY A 16 -10.79 -0.29 10.92
CA GLY A 16 -11.66 0.75 10.40
C GLY A 16 -11.00 2.10 10.25
N ASN A 17 -9.67 2.18 10.32
CA ASN A 17 -8.92 3.41 10.07
C ASN A 17 -9.06 3.82 8.61
N LYS A 18 -9.07 5.13 8.39
CA LYS A 18 -8.92 5.68 7.05
C LYS A 18 -7.46 5.65 6.63
N LEU A 19 -7.23 5.39 5.37
CA LEU A 19 -5.91 5.47 4.75
C LEU A 19 -5.78 6.80 4.01
N LYS A 20 -4.58 7.37 4.01
CA LYS A 20 -4.21 8.48 3.13
C LYS A 20 -3.08 8.07 2.20
N TYR A 21 -3.05 8.65 1.02
CA TYR A 21 -1.93 8.49 0.10
C TYR A 21 -0.81 9.46 0.48
N GLU A 22 0.41 8.95 0.58
CA GLU A 22 1.61 9.74 0.87
C GLU A 22 2.48 9.78 -0.39
N GLU A 23 2.54 10.94 -1.03
CA GLU A 23 3.24 11.14 -2.31
C GLU A 23 4.75 10.89 -2.25
N LYS A 24 5.37 11.07 -1.07
CA LYS A 24 6.82 10.88 -0.91
C LYS A 24 7.26 9.44 -1.07
N ILE A 25 6.39 8.51 -0.69
CA ILE A 25 6.64 7.07 -0.73
C ILE A 25 5.74 6.35 -1.75
N ASP A 26 4.88 7.11 -2.45
CA ASP A 26 3.90 6.60 -3.42
C ASP A 26 3.07 5.42 -2.89
N ALA A 27 2.64 5.50 -1.63
CA ALA A 27 1.92 4.43 -0.97
C ALA A 27 0.85 4.95 -0.01
N PHE A 28 -0.06 4.06 0.38
CA PHE A 28 -1.04 4.38 1.41
C PHE A 28 -0.48 4.13 2.80
N ILE A 29 -0.77 5.06 3.72
CA ILE A 29 -0.44 4.95 5.14
C ILE A 29 -1.69 5.15 6.00
N PRO A 30 -1.71 4.65 7.25
CA PRO A 30 -2.79 4.93 8.18
C PRO A 30 -2.93 6.43 8.47
N ASP A 31 -4.16 6.95 8.49
CA ASP A 31 -4.44 8.35 8.81
C ASP A 31 -5.27 8.46 10.09
N LYS A 32 -6.60 8.46 9.97
CA LYS A 32 -7.49 8.66 11.12
C LYS A 32 -7.76 7.35 11.84
N LYS A 33 -7.39 7.32 13.11
CA LYS A 33 -7.62 6.18 14.00
C LYS A 33 -9.09 6.08 14.38
N LYS A 34 -9.66 4.91 14.37
CA LYS A 34 -11.00 4.61 14.85
C LYS A 34 -10.96 3.84 16.17
N GLN A 35 -9.92 3.07 16.40
CA GLN A 35 -9.71 2.28 17.61
C GLN A 35 -8.45 2.72 18.35
N HIS A 36 -8.25 2.15 19.56
CA HIS A 36 -7.05 2.40 20.38
C HIS A 36 -5.85 1.61 19.86
N GLU A 37 -5.38 1.98 18.67
CA GLU A 37 -4.19 1.39 18.07
C GLU A 37 -3.25 2.49 17.56
N THR A 38 -2.00 2.12 17.32
CA THR A 38 -1.02 3.01 16.69
C THR A 38 -0.13 2.19 15.77
N SER A 39 -0.13 2.55 14.49
CA SER A 39 0.80 1.97 13.52
C SER A 39 2.12 2.73 13.58
N VAL A 40 3.24 2.01 13.62
CA VAL A 40 4.60 2.57 13.72
C VAL A 40 5.55 1.86 12.75
N GLY A 41 6.71 2.46 12.51
CA GLY A 41 7.72 1.89 11.63
C GLY A 41 7.25 1.77 10.18
N ALA A 42 7.63 0.71 9.49
CA ALA A 42 7.32 0.50 8.08
C ALA A 42 5.81 0.45 7.79
N ALA A 43 4.97 0.02 8.73
CA ALA A 43 3.52 0.04 8.60
C ALA A 43 2.94 1.47 8.54
N ASN A 44 3.71 2.47 8.99
CA ASN A 44 3.37 3.89 8.94
C ASN A 44 4.26 4.67 7.94
N GLY A 45 4.97 3.97 7.05
CA GLY A 45 5.79 4.58 6.01
C GLY A 45 7.22 4.96 6.42
N SER A 46 7.66 4.59 7.61
CA SER A 46 9.06 4.79 8.06
C SER A 46 9.90 3.57 7.70
N PHE A 47 10.67 3.66 6.64
CA PHE A 47 11.43 2.53 6.10
C PHE A 47 12.88 2.44 6.59
N THR A 48 13.38 3.48 7.26
CA THR A 48 14.72 3.45 7.85
C THR A 48 14.69 2.81 9.24
N LEU A 49 15.79 2.14 9.61
CA LEU A 49 15.91 1.54 10.94
C LEU A 49 15.90 2.61 12.03
N GLU A 50 16.57 3.73 11.80
CA GLU A 50 16.61 4.88 12.72
C GLU A 50 15.20 5.38 13.05
N GLU A 51 14.40 5.68 12.01
CA GLU A 51 13.02 6.17 12.18
C GLU A 51 12.12 5.11 12.84
N SER A 52 12.28 3.84 12.45
CA SER A 52 11.48 2.74 13.00
C SER A 52 11.75 2.54 14.48
N LEU A 53 13.01 2.59 14.92
CA LEU A 53 13.39 2.53 16.32
C LEU A 53 12.85 3.73 17.09
N LYS A 54 13.06 4.95 16.58
CA LYS A 54 12.57 6.18 17.20
C LYS A 54 11.06 6.12 17.40
N ASN A 55 10.30 5.82 16.33
CA ASN A 55 8.85 5.72 16.38
C ASN A 55 8.38 4.63 17.37
N GLY A 56 9.06 3.48 17.40
CA GLY A 56 8.76 2.39 18.33
C GLY A 56 8.96 2.81 19.79
N PHE A 57 10.11 3.40 20.12
CA PHE A 57 10.43 3.87 21.48
C PHE A 57 9.48 4.99 21.94
N GLU A 58 9.27 6.00 21.13
CA GLU A 58 8.39 7.13 21.47
C GLU A 58 6.95 6.67 21.72
N ASN A 59 6.40 5.84 20.83
CA ASN A 59 5.05 5.34 20.99
C ASN A 59 4.92 4.33 22.14
N GLY A 60 5.91 3.45 22.34
CA GLY A 60 5.96 2.54 23.47
C GLY A 60 6.01 3.28 24.82
N SER A 61 6.87 4.30 24.94
CA SER A 61 6.95 5.15 26.14
C SER A 61 5.64 5.88 26.43
N ASN A 62 5.03 6.44 25.38
CA ASN A 62 3.75 7.15 25.50
C ASN A 62 2.60 6.23 25.92
N LEU A 63 2.57 4.98 25.43
CA LEU A 63 1.57 3.99 25.82
C LEU A 63 1.80 3.51 27.25
N SER A 64 3.06 3.24 27.62
CA SER A 64 3.43 2.87 28.99
C SER A 64 3.02 3.96 29.98
N ALA A 65 3.32 5.23 29.69
CA ALA A 65 2.94 6.36 30.53
C ALA A 65 1.42 6.46 30.77
N LYS A 66 0.60 6.09 29.76
CA LYS A 66 -0.86 6.08 29.89
C LYS A 66 -1.39 4.96 30.78
N ILE A 67 -0.65 3.86 30.90
CA ILE A 67 -1.09 2.68 31.65
C ILE A 67 -0.55 2.71 33.09
N THR A 68 0.70 3.17 33.24
CA THR A 68 1.41 3.12 34.53
C THR A 68 1.54 4.45 35.25
N ASP A 69 1.04 5.54 34.62
CA ASP A 69 1.22 6.95 35.08
C ASP A 69 2.70 7.34 35.28
N THR A 70 3.62 6.54 34.78
CA THR A 70 5.06 6.77 34.85
C THR A 70 5.66 6.90 33.47
N LYS A 71 6.33 8.04 33.21
CA LYS A 71 7.04 8.25 31.95
C LYS A 71 8.46 7.70 32.08
N THR A 72 8.76 6.64 31.33
CA THR A 72 10.11 6.09 31.25
C THR A 72 10.88 6.77 30.14
N GLU A 73 11.98 7.44 30.50
CA GLU A 73 12.92 7.95 29.51
C GLU A 73 13.84 6.81 29.07
N ILE A 74 13.69 6.40 27.82
CA ILE A 74 14.52 5.35 27.22
C ILE A 74 15.47 6.03 26.23
N ALA A 75 16.77 5.77 26.35
CA ALA A 75 17.73 6.23 25.37
C ALA A 75 17.51 5.52 24.04
N ILE A 76 17.19 6.29 23.00
CA ILE A 76 17.00 5.75 21.64
C ILE A 76 18.39 5.39 21.09
N PRO A 77 18.60 4.15 20.61
CA PRO A 77 19.87 3.76 20.03
C PRO A 77 20.20 4.63 18.81
N ASN A 78 21.42 5.13 18.75
CA ASN A 78 21.90 5.84 17.57
C ASN A 78 22.28 4.83 16.49
N VAL A 79 21.72 5.00 15.30
CA VAL A 79 21.95 4.11 14.15
C VAL A 79 22.64 4.90 13.05
N ASN A 80 23.80 4.42 12.64
CA ASN A 80 24.53 5.01 11.53
C ASN A 80 24.07 4.35 10.21
N GLU A 81 22.97 4.84 9.65
CA GLU A 81 22.36 4.29 8.45
C GLU A 81 22.62 5.20 7.24
N LYS A 82 22.90 4.59 6.08
CA LYS A 82 23.00 5.34 4.82
C LYS A 82 21.60 5.84 4.44
N LYS A 83 21.47 7.14 4.26
CA LYS A 83 20.23 7.72 3.73
C LYS A 83 20.08 7.30 2.26
N TYR A 84 19.03 6.58 1.97
CA TYR A 84 18.65 6.27 0.60
C TYR A 84 18.06 7.53 -0.04
N GLY A 85 18.40 7.76 -1.32
CA GLY A 85 17.78 8.84 -2.10
C GLY A 85 16.29 8.59 -2.37
N ALA A 86 15.65 9.58 -2.99
CA ALA A 86 14.28 9.40 -3.47
C ALA A 86 14.20 8.24 -4.46
N HIS A 87 13.15 7.44 -4.37
CA HIS A 87 12.90 6.35 -5.30
C HIS A 87 12.40 6.89 -6.64
N ASP A 88 12.95 6.39 -7.73
CA ASP A 88 12.41 6.68 -9.05
C ASP A 88 11.06 5.98 -9.24
N LYS A 89 10.09 6.73 -9.75
CA LYS A 89 8.74 6.22 -10.03
C LYS A 89 8.76 5.42 -11.32
N PHE A 90 8.73 4.10 -11.19
CA PHE A 90 8.82 3.20 -12.34
C PHE A 90 7.72 2.12 -12.27
N TRP A 91 6.55 2.43 -12.77
CA TRP A 91 5.35 1.59 -12.66
C TRP A 91 5.15 0.64 -13.84
N CYS A 92 5.74 0.96 -14.98
CA CYS A 92 5.62 0.16 -16.20
C CYS A 92 6.89 0.24 -17.03
N MET A 93 7.32 -0.90 -17.60
CA MET A 93 8.42 -0.92 -18.55
C MET A 93 8.05 -0.14 -19.80
N PRO A 94 8.92 0.76 -20.31
CA PRO A 94 8.72 1.38 -21.61
C PRO A 94 8.78 0.30 -22.70
N LEU A 95 7.96 0.48 -23.74
CA LEU A 95 7.97 -0.45 -24.88
C LEU A 95 9.19 -0.18 -25.77
N PRO A 96 9.88 -1.23 -26.22
CA PRO A 96 10.84 -1.12 -27.31
C PRO A 96 10.16 -0.61 -28.58
N LYS A 97 10.89 0.15 -29.42
CA LYS A 97 10.31 0.84 -30.60
C LYS A 97 9.63 -0.09 -31.62
N ASN A 98 10.00 -1.36 -31.67
CA ASN A 98 9.54 -2.30 -32.71
C ASN A 98 8.91 -3.59 -32.13
N GLU A 99 8.68 -3.65 -30.83
CA GLU A 99 8.15 -4.84 -30.17
C GLU A 99 7.02 -4.44 -29.24
N ASN A 100 6.03 -5.31 -29.10
CA ASN A 100 4.94 -5.13 -28.14
C ASN A 100 4.86 -6.34 -27.19
N PRO A 101 5.87 -6.54 -26.33
CA PRO A 101 5.87 -7.64 -25.38
C PRO A 101 4.77 -7.43 -24.33
N LYS A 102 4.24 -8.54 -23.81
CA LYS A 102 3.35 -8.48 -22.65
C LYS A 102 4.07 -7.90 -21.44
N ARG A 103 3.46 -6.90 -20.81
CA ARG A 103 3.95 -6.27 -19.58
C ARG A 103 3.03 -6.69 -18.44
N PHE A 104 3.48 -7.68 -17.67
CA PHE A 104 2.69 -8.22 -16.57
C PHE A 104 2.67 -7.28 -15.37
N VAL A 105 1.49 -7.14 -14.78
CA VAL A 105 1.20 -6.39 -13.56
C VAL A 105 0.97 -7.35 -12.40
N ASP A 106 0.23 -8.42 -12.66
CA ASP A 106 -0.01 -9.51 -11.70
C ASP A 106 0.47 -10.82 -12.32
N PHE A 107 1.53 -11.38 -11.73
CA PHE A 107 2.13 -12.63 -12.22
C PHE A 107 1.36 -13.88 -11.81
N GLN A 108 0.51 -13.80 -10.79
CA GLN A 108 -0.25 -14.98 -10.33
C GLN A 108 -1.47 -15.25 -11.20
N ASN A 109 -2.09 -14.19 -11.72
CA ASN A 109 -3.25 -14.27 -12.60
C ASN A 109 -2.95 -13.81 -14.04
N ASP A 110 -1.66 -13.67 -14.39
CA ASP A 110 -1.19 -13.25 -15.72
C ASP A 110 -1.82 -11.94 -16.24
N VAL A 111 -2.22 -11.06 -15.33
CA VAL A 111 -2.79 -9.75 -15.71
C VAL A 111 -1.71 -8.84 -16.26
N SER A 112 -1.91 -8.36 -17.45
CA SER A 112 -1.01 -7.45 -18.15
C SER A 112 -1.54 -6.01 -18.20
N VAL A 113 -0.68 -5.08 -18.62
CA VAL A 113 -1.08 -3.68 -18.86
C VAL A 113 -2.19 -3.60 -19.91
N SER A 114 -2.12 -4.41 -20.97
CA SER A 114 -3.16 -4.44 -22.01
C SER A 114 -4.51 -4.89 -21.49
N ASP A 115 -4.58 -5.76 -20.49
CA ASP A 115 -5.86 -6.18 -19.90
C ASP A 115 -6.50 -5.03 -19.11
N ILE A 116 -5.68 -4.21 -18.44
CA ILE A 116 -6.14 -3.00 -17.76
C ILE A 116 -6.62 -1.97 -18.79
N GLU A 117 -5.88 -1.77 -19.88
CA GLU A 117 -6.28 -0.87 -20.97
C GLU A 117 -7.61 -1.29 -21.61
N ILE A 118 -7.82 -2.61 -21.80
CA ILE A 118 -9.08 -3.17 -22.31
C ILE A 118 -10.21 -2.89 -21.31
N ALA A 119 -10.01 -3.18 -20.03
CA ALA A 119 -11.02 -2.93 -18.99
C ALA A 119 -11.47 -1.46 -18.97
N LEU A 120 -10.53 -0.51 -19.06
CA LEU A 120 -10.83 0.92 -19.10
C LEU A 120 -11.58 1.31 -20.38
N ARG A 121 -11.22 0.75 -21.54
CA ARG A 121 -11.90 0.95 -22.81
C ARG A 121 -13.33 0.42 -22.79
N GLU A 122 -13.57 -0.70 -22.12
CA GLU A 122 -14.91 -1.28 -21.90
C GLU A 122 -15.75 -0.47 -20.89
N GLY A 123 -15.18 0.58 -20.29
CA GLY A 123 -15.90 1.51 -19.42
C GLY A 123 -15.78 1.23 -17.92
N TYR A 124 -14.96 0.28 -17.52
CA TYR A 124 -14.70 -0.01 -16.10
C TYR A 124 -13.71 1.01 -15.50
N ARG A 125 -14.21 2.15 -15.04
CA ARG A 125 -13.35 3.25 -14.57
C ARG A 125 -12.96 3.17 -13.10
N SER A 126 -13.71 2.45 -12.28
CA SER A 126 -13.36 2.20 -10.89
C SER A 126 -12.31 1.09 -10.82
N ILE A 127 -11.25 1.31 -10.04
CA ILE A 127 -10.20 0.28 -9.83
C ILE A 127 -10.77 -1.05 -9.33
N GLU A 128 -11.83 -1.01 -8.52
CA GLU A 128 -12.53 -2.22 -8.04
C GLU A 128 -13.22 -2.98 -9.16
N HIS A 129 -13.74 -2.30 -10.17
CA HIS A 129 -14.32 -2.94 -11.35
C HIS A 129 -13.24 -3.48 -12.28
N VAL A 130 -12.17 -2.70 -12.52
CA VAL A 130 -11.00 -3.15 -13.27
C VAL A 130 -10.42 -4.41 -12.63
N LYS A 131 -10.28 -4.43 -11.31
CA LYS A 131 -9.82 -5.59 -10.54
C LYS A 131 -10.68 -6.83 -10.78
N ARG A 132 -12.01 -6.71 -10.73
CA ARG A 132 -12.92 -7.84 -10.97
C ARG A 132 -12.93 -8.30 -12.42
N TYR A 133 -12.83 -7.37 -13.37
CA TYR A 133 -12.80 -7.69 -14.79
C TYR A 133 -11.52 -8.42 -15.20
N THR A 134 -10.37 -7.99 -14.67
CA THR A 134 -9.05 -8.52 -15.02
C THR A 134 -8.54 -9.60 -14.08
N THR A 135 -9.19 -9.84 -12.95
CA THR A 135 -8.71 -10.67 -11.82
C THR A 135 -7.46 -10.11 -11.11
N LEU A 136 -7.10 -8.85 -11.35
CA LEU A 136 -5.97 -8.16 -10.73
C LEU A 136 -6.02 -8.27 -9.20
N GLY A 137 -4.97 -8.78 -8.59
CA GLY A 137 -4.85 -8.88 -7.14
C GLY A 137 -5.87 -9.81 -6.46
N MET A 138 -6.43 -10.76 -7.20
CA MET A 138 -7.39 -11.75 -6.68
C MET A 138 -6.75 -13.11 -6.39
N ALA A 139 -5.46 -13.24 -6.55
CA ALA A 139 -4.71 -14.46 -6.27
C ALA A 139 -4.35 -14.61 -4.78
N THR A 140 -3.52 -15.60 -4.45
CA THR A 140 -3.17 -15.98 -3.07
C THR A 140 -2.48 -14.88 -2.27
N ASP A 141 -1.74 -13.97 -2.92
CA ASP A 141 -1.10 -12.81 -2.28
C ASP A 141 -2.09 -11.68 -1.97
N GLN A 142 -3.35 -11.81 -2.40
CA GLN A 142 -4.41 -10.82 -2.21
C GLN A 142 -4.02 -9.42 -2.73
N GLY A 143 -3.26 -9.40 -3.82
CA GLY A 143 -2.83 -8.18 -4.50
C GLY A 143 -1.73 -7.40 -3.82
N ARG A 144 -1.00 -7.99 -2.87
CA ARG A 144 0.10 -7.29 -2.18
C ARG A 144 1.21 -6.86 -3.12
N THR A 145 1.44 -7.62 -4.19
CA THR A 145 2.48 -7.34 -5.18
C THR A 145 1.98 -6.54 -6.39
N SER A 146 0.68 -6.55 -6.66
CA SER A 146 0.11 -6.03 -7.92
C SER A 146 -0.84 -4.84 -7.74
N ASN A 147 -1.55 -4.73 -6.62
CA ASN A 147 -2.62 -3.73 -6.46
C ASN A 147 -2.12 -2.29 -6.61
N LEU A 148 -0.98 -1.94 -6.02
CA LEU A 148 -0.46 -0.58 -6.12
C LEU A 148 0.00 -0.26 -7.55
N ASN A 149 0.66 -1.22 -8.21
CA ASN A 149 1.08 -1.07 -9.60
C ASN A 149 -0.13 -0.89 -10.53
N GLY A 150 -1.18 -1.70 -10.35
CA GLY A 150 -2.42 -1.57 -11.10
C GLY A 150 -3.11 -0.23 -10.89
N LEU A 151 -3.14 0.25 -9.63
CA LEU A 151 -3.71 1.54 -9.29
C LEU A 151 -2.96 2.70 -9.96
N GLN A 152 -1.63 2.68 -9.95
CA GLN A 152 -0.80 3.68 -10.60
C GLN A 152 -0.96 3.66 -12.12
N LEU A 153 -1.09 2.48 -12.71
CA LEU A 153 -1.35 2.35 -14.15
C LEU A 153 -2.71 2.93 -14.54
N VAL A 154 -3.76 2.63 -13.80
CA VAL A 154 -5.09 3.22 -14.02
C VAL A 154 -5.04 4.74 -13.86
N SER A 155 -4.37 5.24 -12.82
CA SER A 155 -4.14 6.66 -12.59
C SER A 155 -3.47 7.34 -13.79
N ASN A 156 -2.39 6.73 -14.32
CA ASN A 156 -1.66 7.25 -15.47
C ASN A 156 -2.49 7.23 -16.78
N ILE A 157 -3.22 6.14 -17.03
CA ILE A 157 -4.04 6.00 -18.25
C ILE A 157 -5.23 6.97 -18.23
N GLU A 158 -5.88 7.15 -17.07
CA GLU A 158 -7.02 8.05 -16.90
C GLU A 158 -6.59 9.52 -16.69
N ASN A 159 -5.28 9.82 -16.60
CA ASN A 159 -4.74 11.15 -16.25
C ASN A 159 -5.34 11.71 -14.95
N LYS A 160 -5.50 10.87 -13.94
CA LYS A 160 -6.00 11.20 -12.61
C LYS A 160 -4.92 11.05 -11.57
N ILE A 161 -5.06 11.73 -10.44
CA ILE A 161 -4.20 11.44 -9.30
C ILE A 161 -4.67 10.17 -8.58
N VAL A 162 -3.75 9.43 -7.96
CA VAL A 162 -4.03 8.16 -7.29
C VAL A 162 -5.19 8.22 -6.30
N PRO A 163 -5.32 9.25 -5.44
CA PRO A 163 -6.46 9.39 -4.54
C PRO A 163 -7.83 9.50 -5.23
N GLU A 164 -7.89 9.99 -6.46
CA GLU A 164 -9.14 10.10 -7.24
C GLU A 164 -9.57 8.77 -7.86
N VAL A 165 -8.62 7.91 -8.18
CA VAL A 165 -8.89 6.53 -8.63
C VAL A 165 -9.41 5.69 -7.47
N GLY A 166 -9.03 6.04 -6.25
CA GLY A 166 -9.44 5.42 -5.01
C GLY A 166 -8.48 4.34 -4.53
N PRO A 167 -8.49 4.03 -3.23
CA PRO A 167 -7.70 2.93 -2.71
C PRO A 167 -8.26 1.61 -3.22
N VAL A 168 -7.38 0.71 -3.64
CA VAL A 168 -7.77 -0.68 -3.87
C VAL A 168 -8.19 -1.26 -2.52
N SER A 169 -9.43 -1.71 -2.45
CA SER A 169 -9.97 -2.28 -1.22
C SER A 169 -9.24 -3.59 -0.91
N TYR A 170 -8.63 -3.66 0.26
CA TYR A 170 -8.09 -4.91 0.83
C TYR A 170 -9.20 -5.74 1.49
N THR A 171 -10.43 -5.61 1.03
CA THR A 171 -11.63 -6.21 1.62
C THR A 171 -11.64 -7.73 1.61
N HIS A 172 -10.71 -8.37 0.91
CA HIS A 172 -10.69 -9.83 0.75
C HIS A 172 -10.04 -10.60 1.90
N LEU A 173 -9.49 -9.92 2.88
CA LEU A 173 -9.01 -10.59 4.10
C LEU A 173 -10.11 -10.86 5.12
N THR A 174 -11.28 -10.29 4.94
CA THR A 174 -12.46 -10.64 5.70
C THR A 174 -13.33 -11.55 4.87
N LEU A 175 -13.29 -12.84 5.14
CA LEU A 175 -14.44 -13.68 4.87
C LEU A 175 -15.64 -12.94 5.47
N PRO A 176 -16.71 -12.70 4.69
CA PRO A 176 -17.94 -12.19 5.29
C PRO A 176 -18.43 -13.26 6.28
N THR A 177 -18.06 -13.10 7.53
CA THR A 177 -18.71 -13.82 8.59
C THR A 177 -20.12 -13.23 8.67
N LYS A 178 -20.98 -13.65 7.75
CA LYS A 178 -22.41 -13.57 8.00
C LYS A 178 -22.63 -14.39 9.25
N ARG A 179 -22.84 -13.74 10.38
CA ARG A 179 -23.58 -14.37 11.46
C ARG A 179 -24.90 -14.82 10.84
N ILE A 180 -25.01 -16.10 10.57
CA ILE A 180 -26.29 -16.75 10.40
C ILE A 180 -26.81 -16.88 11.82
N VAL A 181 -27.71 -15.99 12.20
CA VAL A 181 -28.57 -16.15 13.37
C VAL A 181 -29.74 -16.98 12.90
#